data_9b94c33d1d87658617551819a72c3d46
#
_entry.id   9b94c33d1d87658617551819a72c3d46
#
_cell.length_a   1.000
_cell.length_b   1.000
_cell.length_c   1.000
_cell.angle_alpha   90.00
_cell.angle_beta   90.00
_cell.angle_gamma   90.00
#
_symmetry.space_group_name_H-M   'P 1'
#
loop_
_entity.id
_entity.type
_entity.pdbx_description
1 polymer ?
#
loop_
_entity_poly.entity_id
_entity_poly.type
_entity_poly.pdbx_seq_one_letter_code
_entity_poly.pdbx_strand_id
1 'polypeptide(L)'
;MNKIAWTRKAVKQLLKLHAQHQVQIRDAVTRLETMPDVINVKKLINHSHGYRLRVGDYRVLFDWESGIKIVSVQEVKKRDERTYS
;
A
#
# COMPACT_ATOMS: atom_id res chain seq x y z
N MET A 1 16.49 6.36 -3.61
CA MET A 1 15.50 5.68 -2.77
C MET A 1 14.26 6.55 -2.63
N ASN A 2 13.07 5.95 -2.72
CA ASN A 2 11.81 6.70 -2.59
C ASN A 2 11.52 7.03 -1.14
N LYS A 3 10.91 8.19 -0.88
CA LYS A 3 10.35 8.50 0.43
C LYS A 3 8.95 7.92 0.53
N ILE A 4 8.58 7.43 1.71
CA ILE A 4 7.25 6.90 1.96
C ILE A 4 6.46 7.95 2.75
N ALA A 5 5.34 8.36 2.20
CA ALA A 5 4.42 9.28 2.87
C ALA A 5 3.09 8.55 3.10
N TRP A 6 2.54 8.68 4.29
CA TRP A 6 1.26 8.09 4.66
C TRP A 6 0.20 9.18 4.75
N THR A 7 -0.92 8.99 4.07
CA THR A 7 -2.06 9.88 4.25
C THR A 7 -2.68 9.65 5.62
N ARG A 8 -3.41 10.65 6.13
CA ARG A 8 -4.14 10.51 7.38
C ARG A 8 -5.13 9.35 7.32
N LYS A 9 -5.82 9.19 6.19
CA LYS A 9 -6.77 8.09 5.99
C LYS A 9 -6.07 6.74 6.12
N ALA A 10 -4.93 6.57 5.46
CA ALA A 10 -4.18 5.31 5.51
C ALA A 10 -3.71 5.00 6.93
N VAL A 11 -3.21 5.99 7.65
CA VAL A 11 -2.77 5.82 9.04
C VAL A 11 -3.94 5.38 9.91
N LYS A 12 -5.10 6.02 9.79
CA LYS A 12 -6.28 5.65 10.57
C LYS A 12 -6.73 4.23 10.28
N GLN A 13 -6.70 3.83 9.02
CA GLN A 13 -7.05 2.47 8.64
C GLN A 13 -6.07 1.45 9.23
N LEU A 14 -4.78 1.76 9.17
CA LEU A 14 -3.74 0.89 9.73
C LEU A 14 -3.93 0.70 11.23
N LEU A 15 -4.19 1.79 11.97
CA LEU A 15 -4.29 1.75 13.43
C LEU A 15 -5.50 0.97 13.93
N LYS A 16 -6.48 0.69 13.08
CA LYS A 16 -7.64 -0.14 13.45
C LYS A 16 -7.34 -1.63 13.42
N LEU A 17 -6.20 -2.03 12.90
CA LEU A 17 -5.83 -3.43 12.76
C LEU A 17 -5.12 -3.95 14.00
N HIS A 18 -5.07 -5.28 14.15
CA HIS A 18 -4.27 -5.90 15.20
C HIS A 18 -2.81 -5.49 15.06
N ALA A 19 -2.12 -5.38 16.19
CA ALA A 19 -0.74 -4.91 16.21
C ALA A 19 0.18 -5.70 15.29
N GLN A 20 0.04 -7.02 15.23
CA GLN A 20 0.88 -7.84 14.37
C GLN A 20 0.62 -7.58 12.88
N HIS A 21 -0.63 -7.27 12.51
CA HIS A 21 -0.95 -6.91 11.14
C HIS A 21 -0.39 -5.53 10.79
N GLN A 22 -0.41 -4.61 11.74
CA GLN A 22 0.19 -3.28 11.54
C GLN A 22 1.67 -3.39 11.23
N VAL A 23 2.40 -4.21 11.99
CA VAL A 23 3.84 -4.43 11.79
C VAL A 23 4.08 -5.04 10.41
N GLN A 24 3.32 -6.07 10.05
CA GLN A 24 3.44 -6.74 8.77
C GLN A 24 3.24 -5.77 7.60
N ILE A 25 2.22 -4.92 7.68
CA ILE A 25 1.93 -3.96 6.63
C ILE A 25 3.00 -2.88 6.56
N ARG A 26 3.43 -2.34 7.70
CA ARG A 26 4.49 -1.32 7.72
C ARG A 26 5.79 -1.84 7.14
N ASP A 27 6.18 -3.08 7.48
CA ASP A 27 7.39 -3.68 6.95
C ASP A 27 7.30 -3.86 5.44
N ALA A 28 6.14 -4.29 4.94
CA ALA A 28 5.94 -4.46 3.51
C ALA A 28 5.96 -3.11 2.79
N VAL A 29 5.33 -2.09 3.37
CA VAL A 29 5.32 -0.73 2.78
C VAL A 29 6.72 -0.14 2.73
N THR A 30 7.56 -0.41 3.71
CA THR A 30 8.94 0.07 3.71
C THR A 30 9.70 -0.40 2.48
N ARG A 31 9.38 -1.59 1.96
CA ARG A 31 10.02 -2.11 0.74
C ARG A 31 9.72 -1.25 -0.49
N LEU A 32 8.68 -0.44 -0.45
CA LEU A 32 8.35 0.46 -1.56
C LEU A 32 9.40 1.54 -1.75
N GLU A 33 10.33 1.70 -0.81
CA GLU A 33 11.50 2.56 -0.99
C GLU A 33 12.32 2.18 -2.22
N THR A 34 12.25 0.92 -2.63
CA THR A 34 13.01 0.40 -3.76
C THR A 34 12.20 0.31 -5.05
N MET A 35 11.00 0.90 -5.10
CA MET A 35 10.24 0.91 -6.34
C MET A 35 11.09 1.35 -7.51
N PRO A 36 10.98 0.73 -8.70
CA PRO A 36 9.98 -0.30 -9.07
C PRO A 36 10.35 -1.74 -8.71
N ASP A 37 11.44 -2.00 -8.03
CA ASP A 37 11.96 -3.35 -7.78
C ASP A 37 11.34 -3.93 -6.50
N VAL A 38 10.02 -4.12 -6.51
CA VAL A 38 9.28 -4.66 -5.38
C VAL A 38 8.32 -5.73 -5.88
N ILE A 39 8.31 -6.88 -5.21
CA ILE A 39 7.34 -7.95 -5.51
C ILE A 39 5.99 -7.61 -4.91
N ASN A 40 4.94 -8.29 -5.40
CA ASN A 40 3.55 -8.15 -4.93
C ASN A 40 2.94 -6.78 -5.20
N VAL A 41 3.55 -6.03 -6.11
CA VAL A 41 3.02 -4.73 -6.55
C VAL A 41 2.40 -4.91 -7.93
N LYS A 42 1.21 -4.36 -8.10
CA LYS A 42 0.52 -4.37 -9.38
C LYS A 42 0.09 -2.94 -9.73
N LYS A 43 0.34 -2.56 -10.98
CA LYS A 43 -0.16 -1.29 -11.50
C LYS A 43 -1.66 -1.42 -11.79
N LEU A 44 -2.43 -0.46 -11.34
CA LEU A 44 -3.88 -0.46 -11.52
C LEU A 44 -4.27 0.39 -12.72
N ILE A 45 -5.30 -0.06 -13.45
CA ILE A 45 -5.83 0.63 -14.63
C ILE A 45 -7.24 1.11 -14.28
N ASN A 46 -7.55 2.35 -14.65
CA ASN A 46 -8.87 2.95 -14.41
C ASN A 46 -9.27 2.92 -12.94
N HIS A 47 -8.31 3.21 -12.07
CA HIS A 47 -8.53 3.25 -10.63
C HIS A 47 -8.08 4.61 -10.10
N SER A 48 -8.65 5.04 -8.98
CA SER A 48 -8.28 6.32 -8.35
C SER A 48 -6.84 6.36 -7.85
N HIS A 49 -6.23 5.19 -7.60
CA HIS A 49 -4.84 5.10 -7.20
C HIS A 49 -4.07 4.25 -8.20
N GLY A 50 -2.77 4.55 -8.34
CA GLY A 50 -1.97 3.96 -9.40
C GLY A 50 -1.50 2.53 -9.15
N TYR A 51 -1.34 2.13 -7.89
CA TYR A 51 -0.69 0.86 -7.56
C TYR A 51 -1.32 0.18 -6.37
N ARG A 52 -1.13 -1.14 -6.30
CA ARG A 52 -1.56 -1.97 -5.19
C ARG A 52 -0.41 -2.84 -4.71
N LEU A 53 -0.18 -2.84 -3.40
CA LEU A 53 0.74 -3.76 -2.73
C LEU A 53 -0.10 -4.79 -1.98
N ARG A 54 0.14 -6.07 -2.24
CA ARG A 54 -0.54 -7.15 -1.52
C ARG A 54 0.29 -7.55 -0.30
N VAL A 55 -0.35 -7.56 0.87
CA VAL A 55 0.26 -7.94 2.14
C VAL A 55 -0.69 -8.90 2.86
N GLY A 56 -0.47 -10.22 2.71
CA GLY A 56 -1.36 -11.21 3.28
C GLY A 56 -2.80 -11.01 2.82
N ASP A 57 -3.71 -10.81 3.76
CA ASP A 57 -5.13 -10.56 3.47
C ASP A 57 -5.45 -9.09 3.26
N TYR A 58 -4.44 -8.24 3.17
CA TYR A 58 -4.62 -6.81 3.02
C TYR A 58 -4.10 -6.33 1.68
N ARG A 59 -4.65 -5.20 1.24
CA ARG A 59 -4.17 -4.45 0.09
C ARG A 59 -3.82 -3.06 0.54
N VAL A 60 -2.67 -2.59 0.11
CA VAL A 60 -2.24 -1.20 0.32
C VAL A 60 -2.31 -0.51 -1.03
N LEU A 61 -3.16 0.50 -1.14
CA LEU A 61 -3.27 1.31 -2.34
C LEU A 61 -2.35 2.49 -2.20
N PHE A 62 -1.54 2.73 -3.21
CA PHE A 62 -0.58 3.82 -3.17
C PHE A 62 -0.36 4.44 -4.54
N ASP A 63 0.20 5.63 -4.54
CA ASP A 63 0.66 6.31 -5.74
C ASP A 63 2.18 6.47 -5.67
N TRP A 64 2.83 6.40 -6.80
CA TRP A 64 4.27 6.55 -6.90
C TRP A 64 4.62 7.60 -7.95
N GLU A 65 5.30 8.64 -7.50
CA GLU A 65 5.81 9.70 -8.37
C GLU A 65 7.31 9.47 -8.57
N SER A 66 7.65 8.81 -9.67
CA SER A 66 9.04 8.41 -9.92
C SER A 66 9.97 9.61 -10.10
N GLY A 67 9.45 10.70 -10.65
CA GLY A 67 10.26 11.90 -10.88
C GLY A 67 10.76 12.57 -9.61
N ILE A 68 9.93 12.58 -8.56
CA ILE A 68 10.29 13.16 -7.27
C ILE A 68 10.55 12.11 -6.20
N LYS A 69 10.47 10.84 -6.57
CA LYS A 69 10.77 9.68 -5.72
C LYS A 69 9.97 9.67 -4.43
N ILE A 70 8.65 9.79 -4.56
CA ILE A 70 7.72 9.72 -3.43
C ILE A 70 6.69 8.63 -3.66
N VAL A 71 6.50 7.80 -2.64
CA VAL A 71 5.41 6.83 -2.56
C VAL A 71 4.41 7.37 -1.56
N SER A 72 3.17 7.57 -2.00
CA SER A 72 2.08 8.07 -1.15
C SER A 72 1.12 6.93 -0.85
N VAL A 73 1.11 6.46 0.40
CA VAL A 73 0.22 5.40 0.84
C VAL A 73 -1.16 6.00 1.08
N GLN A 74 -2.13 5.59 0.28
CA GLN A 74 -3.46 6.19 0.24
C GLN A 74 -4.50 5.45 1.06
N GLU A 75 -4.49 4.12 0.99
CA GLU A 75 -5.48 3.31 1.70
C GLU A 75 -4.91 1.97 2.11
N VAL A 76 -5.37 1.48 3.26
CA VAL A 76 -5.12 0.12 3.72
C VAL A 76 -6.47 -0.56 3.81
N LYS A 77 -6.67 -1.59 3.00
CA LYS A 77 -7.97 -2.30 2.93
C LYS A 77 -7.77 -3.78 3.18
N LYS A 78 -8.73 -4.38 3.89
CA LYS A 78 -8.78 -5.81 3.98
C LYS A 78 -9.34 -6.36 2.67
N ARG A 79 -8.75 -7.44 2.18
CA ARG A 79 -9.22 -8.12 1.00
C ARG A 79 -10.60 -8.73 1.29
N ASP A 80 -11.60 -8.34 0.51
CA ASP A 80 -12.95 -8.87 0.66
C ASP A 80 -13.16 -9.98 -0.36
N GLU A 81 -13.36 -11.21 0.14
CA GLU A 81 -13.57 -12.37 -0.71
C GLU A 81 -14.84 -12.25 -1.55
N ARG A 82 -15.84 -11.53 -1.07
CA ARG A 82 -17.09 -11.35 -1.80
C ARG A 82 -16.92 -10.58 -3.09
N THR A 83 -15.86 -9.82 -3.20
CA THR A 83 -15.60 -8.98 -4.37
C THR A 83 -15.35 -9.82 -5.63
N TYR A 84 -15.09 -11.09 -5.48
CA TYR A 84 -14.71 -11.97 -6.58
C TYR A 84 -15.81 -12.89 -7.06
N SER A 85 -16.96 -12.76 -6.51
CA SER A 85 -18.10 -13.53 -6.97
C SER A 85 -18.62 -12.99 -8.29
#